data_86d75fddd7d3be3a1420e2fc5bec22c0
#
_entry.id   86d75fddd7d3be3a1420e2fc5bec22c0
#
_cell.length_a   1.000
_cell.length_b   1.000
_cell.length_c   1.000
_cell.angle_alpha   90.00
_cell.angle_beta   90.00
_cell.angle_gamma   90.00
#
_symmetry.space_group_name_H-M   'P 1'
#
loop_
_entity.id
_entity.type
_entity.pdbx_description
1 polymer ?
#
loop_
_entity_poly.entity_id
_entity_poly.type
_entity_poly.pdbx_seq_one_letter_code
_entity_poly.pdbx_strand_id
1 'polypeptide(L)'
;MNKKFEKLGFYPADILLPKDQDMRKWAVVACDQFTSEPEYWQAVEQTVGDAPSTLRLILPEANLKAPNVDEYIADINASMDKYLADGVFQVLPESLVYIERQQSDGRIRHGLIGMVDLDAYDFTPGSGALIRATEGTVLDRIPPRARVRRNAPIELPHVMLLIDDPEKTVIEPLTAVSYTHLTLP
;
A
#
# COMPACT_ATOMS: atom_id res chain seq x y z
N MET A 1 12.10 4.39 19.40
CA MET A 1 12.19 3.32 18.39
C MET A 1 12.87 2.11 19.03
N ASN A 2 12.36 0.90 18.83
CA ASN A 2 12.91 -0.29 19.50
C ASN A 2 14.21 -0.72 18.81
N LYS A 3 15.34 -0.69 19.52
CA LYS A 3 16.68 -1.04 19.01
C LYS A 3 16.79 -2.41 18.33
N LYS A 4 15.81 -3.31 18.56
CA LYS A 4 15.78 -4.62 17.89
C LYS A 4 15.56 -4.52 16.37
N PHE A 5 14.86 -3.48 15.90
CA PHE A 5 14.53 -3.30 14.47
C PHE A 5 15.57 -2.48 13.71
N GLU A 6 16.44 -1.71 14.40
CA GLU A 6 17.46 -0.85 13.76
C GLU A 6 18.39 -1.63 12.80
N LYS A 7 18.70 -2.88 13.16
CA LYS A 7 19.59 -3.72 12.34
C LYS A 7 18.90 -4.39 11.14
N LEU A 8 17.55 -4.35 11.10
CA LEU A 8 16.76 -5.02 10.07
C LEU A 8 16.36 -4.08 8.95
N GLY A 9 16.39 -2.77 9.19
CA GLY A 9 15.85 -1.78 8.24
C GLY A 9 14.36 -1.93 7.97
N PHE A 10 13.63 -2.69 8.81
CA PHE A 10 12.20 -2.94 8.69
C PHE A 10 11.53 -2.83 10.05
N TYR A 11 10.46 -2.03 10.13
CA TYR A 11 9.84 -1.59 11.38
C TYR A 11 8.33 -1.77 11.39
N PRO A 12 7.71 -1.93 12.57
CA PRO A 12 6.28 -1.73 12.72
C PRO A 12 5.85 -0.32 12.29
N ALA A 13 4.61 -0.22 11.82
CA ALA A 13 3.98 1.02 11.40
C ALA A 13 2.67 1.26 12.17
N ASP A 14 2.18 2.49 12.17
CA ASP A 14 0.81 2.77 12.54
C ASP A 14 -0.09 2.39 11.36
N ILE A 15 -0.84 1.31 11.53
CA ILE A 15 -1.67 0.72 10.49
C ILE A 15 -3.08 1.30 10.57
N LEU A 16 -3.57 1.80 9.44
CA LEU A 16 -4.94 2.27 9.29
C LEU A 16 -5.77 1.19 8.58
N LEU A 17 -6.76 0.65 9.27
CA LEU A 17 -7.74 -0.27 8.67
C LEU A 17 -9.08 0.43 8.51
N PRO A 18 -9.83 0.19 7.42
CA PRO A 18 -11.17 0.72 7.26
C PRO A 18 -12.08 0.21 8.38
N LYS A 19 -12.83 1.12 9.02
CA LYS A 19 -13.74 0.81 10.11
C LYS A 19 -15.18 0.89 9.61
N ASP A 20 -15.93 -0.19 9.77
CA ASP A 20 -17.36 -0.28 9.46
C ASP A 20 -17.70 0.14 8.01
N GLN A 21 -16.80 -0.14 7.04
CA GLN A 21 -17.01 0.20 5.63
C GLN A 21 -17.54 -1.00 4.82
N ASP A 22 -18.36 -0.71 3.80
CA ASP A 22 -18.71 -1.73 2.79
C ASP A 22 -17.49 -2.01 1.91
N MET A 23 -16.86 -3.18 2.10
CA MET A 23 -15.64 -3.55 1.40
C MET A 23 -15.80 -3.66 -0.12
N ARG A 24 -17.03 -3.84 -0.63
CA ARG A 24 -17.32 -3.85 -2.08
C ARG A 24 -17.21 -2.45 -2.69
N LYS A 25 -17.36 -1.41 -1.88
CA LYS A 25 -17.19 0.00 -2.26
C LYS A 25 -15.84 0.54 -1.82
N TRP A 26 -15.30 0.01 -0.73
CA TRP A 26 -14.02 0.44 -0.19
C TRP A 26 -12.85 0.01 -1.06
N ALA A 27 -12.76 -1.28 -1.39
CA ALA A 27 -11.63 -1.85 -2.10
C ALA A 27 -11.77 -1.66 -3.61
N VAL A 28 -10.76 -1.05 -4.23
CA VAL A 28 -10.63 -0.95 -5.69
C VAL A 28 -9.32 -1.61 -6.15
N VAL A 29 -9.22 -1.87 -7.46
CA VAL A 29 -7.99 -2.42 -8.03
C VAL A 29 -6.84 -1.42 -7.92
N ALA A 30 -5.61 -1.90 -8.09
CA ALA A 30 -4.41 -1.06 -8.09
C ALA A 30 -4.49 0.03 -9.17
N CYS A 31 -3.98 1.21 -8.87
CA CYS A 31 -4.10 2.40 -9.71
C CYS A 31 -3.42 2.29 -11.08
N ASP A 32 -2.57 1.30 -11.27
CA ASP A 32 -1.87 0.97 -12.52
C ASP A 32 -2.59 -0.10 -13.37
N GLN A 33 -3.77 -0.52 -12.96
CA GLN A 33 -4.63 -1.41 -13.74
C GLN A 33 -5.61 -0.61 -14.61
N PHE A 34 -6.09 -1.21 -15.69
CA PHE A 34 -7.08 -0.62 -16.60
C PHE A 34 -6.69 0.79 -17.08
N THR A 35 -5.42 0.97 -17.45
CA THR A 35 -4.83 2.27 -17.81
C THR A 35 -5.37 2.85 -19.10
N SER A 36 -5.88 1.99 -20.00
CA SER A 36 -6.47 2.36 -21.31
C SER A 36 -7.99 2.20 -21.36
N GLU A 37 -8.61 1.99 -20.21
CA GLU A 37 -10.04 1.66 -20.10
C GLU A 37 -10.75 2.67 -19.19
N PRO A 38 -10.97 3.92 -19.64
CA PRO A 38 -11.61 4.95 -18.82
C PRO A 38 -13.04 4.57 -18.39
N GLU A 39 -13.76 3.78 -19.18
CA GLU A 39 -15.09 3.27 -18.87
C GLU A 39 -15.09 2.35 -17.65
N TYR A 40 -14.00 1.62 -17.40
CA TYR A 40 -13.85 0.83 -16.19
C TYR A 40 -13.89 1.75 -14.94
N TRP A 41 -13.08 2.81 -14.95
CA TRP A 41 -13.01 3.73 -13.82
C TRP A 41 -14.31 4.51 -13.62
N GLN A 42 -15.03 4.83 -14.69
CA GLN A 42 -16.37 5.42 -14.60
C GLN A 42 -17.38 4.46 -13.94
N ALA A 43 -17.35 3.18 -14.27
CA ALA A 43 -18.20 2.17 -13.65
C ALA A 43 -17.86 1.98 -12.14
N VAL A 44 -16.57 2.03 -11.79
CA VAL A 44 -16.13 2.02 -10.39
C VAL A 44 -16.67 3.24 -9.64
N GLU A 45 -16.55 4.44 -10.23
CA GLU A 45 -17.09 5.68 -9.67
C GLU A 45 -18.59 5.59 -9.40
N GLN A 46 -19.36 5.07 -10.35
CA GLN A 46 -20.82 4.87 -10.18
C GLN A 46 -21.14 3.86 -9.06
N THR A 47 -20.32 2.80 -8.93
CA THR A 47 -20.50 1.77 -7.89
C THR A 47 -20.20 2.31 -6.52
N VAL A 48 -19.14 3.08 -6.38
CA VAL A 48 -18.69 3.70 -5.12
C VAL A 48 -19.69 4.78 -4.68
N GLY A 49 -20.10 5.66 -5.60
CA GLY A 49 -20.95 6.81 -5.29
C GLY A 49 -20.29 7.70 -4.24
N ASP A 50 -21.05 8.12 -3.24
CA ASP A 50 -20.59 9.00 -2.14
C ASP A 50 -19.95 8.24 -0.97
N ALA A 51 -19.85 6.91 -1.07
CA ALA A 51 -19.27 6.11 0.02
C ALA A 51 -17.76 6.33 0.15
N PRO A 52 -17.20 6.23 1.38
CA PRO A 52 -15.77 6.16 1.56
C PRO A 52 -15.16 5.00 0.78
N SER A 53 -14.05 5.27 0.08
CA SER A 53 -13.39 4.29 -0.79
C SER A 53 -11.93 4.65 -1.00
N THR A 54 -11.11 3.62 -1.24
CA THR A 54 -9.73 3.82 -1.68
C THR A 54 -9.65 4.48 -3.07
N LEU A 55 -10.74 4.48 -3.86
CA LEU A 55 -10.83 5.26 -5.10
C LEU A 55 -10.53 6.75 -4.89
N ARG A 56 -10.94 7.32 -3.75
CA ARG A 56 -10.72 8.73 -3.40
C ARG A 56 -9.30 9.02 -2.91
N LEU A 57 -8.52 7.98 -2.68
CA LEU A 57 -7.19 8.07 -2.08
C LEU A 57 -6.06 7.74 -3.05
N ILE A 58 -6.40 7.35 -4.28
CA ILE A 58 -5.44 6.95 -5.32
C ILE A 58 -5.56 7.84 -6.55
N LEU A 59 -4.46 7.95 -7.32
CA LEU A 59 -4.47 8.55 -8.65
C LEU A 59 -4.37 7.42 -9.70
N PRO A 60 -5.48 7.06 -10.38
CA PRO A 60 -5.43 6.08 -11.47
C PRO A 60 -4.45 6.50 -12.56
N GLU A 61 -3.66 5.57 -13.08
CA GLU A 61 -2.66 5.88 -14.12
C GLU A 61 -3.32 6.44 -15.39
N ALA A 62 -4.57 6.07 -15.67
CA ALA A 62 -5.37 6.65 -16.74
C ALA A 62 -5.48 8.19 -16.64
N ASN A 63 -5.39 8.75 -15.43
CA ASN A 63 -5.52 10.19 -15.17
C ASN A 63 -4.19 10.92 -15.01
N LEU A 64 -3.03 10.23 -15.09
CA LEU A 64 -1.71 10.86 -14.89
C LEU A 64 -1.41 12.00 -15.87
N LYS A 65 -1.98 11.95 -17.06
CA LYS A 65 -1.81 12.94 -18.13
C LYS A 65 -3.02 13.85 -18.32
N ALA A 66 -3.99 13.80 -17.41
CA ALA A 66 -5.16 14.66 -17.47
C ALA A 66 -4.76 16.14 -17.32
N PRO A 67 -5.40 17.07 -18.06
CA PRO A 67 -5.10 18.50 -17.96
C PRO A 67 -5.25 19.06 -16.54
N ASN A 68 -6.17 18.49 -15.75
CA ASN A 68 -6.50 18.88 -14.38
C ASN A 68 -5.90 17.93 -13.33
N VAL A 69 -4.78 17.28 -13.61
CA VAL A 69 -4.14 16.31 -12.69
C VAL A 69 -3.82 16.92 -11.32
N ASP A 70 -3.50 18.20 -11.26
CA ASP A 70 -3.20 18.87 -9.98
C ASP A 70 -4.44 19.04 -9.10
N GLU A 71 -5.63 19.21 -9.69
CA GLU A 71 -6.91 19.21 -8.98
C GLU A 71 -7.20 17.82 -8.41
N TYR A 72 -7.02 16.75 -9.20
CA TYR A 72 -7.14 15.37 -8.69
C TYR A 72 -6.23 15.10 -7.50
N ILE A 73 -4.97 15.58 -7.55
CA ILE A 73 -4.02 15.40 -6.44
C ILE A 73 -4.48 16.15 -5.20
N ALA A 74 -4.99 17.38 -5.35
CA ALA A 74 -5.52 18.16 -4.24
C ALA A 74 -6.74 17.46 -3.60
N ASP A 75 -7.66 16.93 -4.42
CA ASP A 75 -8.84 16.21 -3.97
C ASP A 75 -8.50 14.90 -3.24
N ILE A 76 -7.46 14.19 -3.71
CA ILE A 76 -6.95 12.99 -3.05
C ILE A 76 -6.44 13.33 -1.65
N ASN A 77 -5.59 14.35 -1.53
CA ASN A 77 -5.03 14.76 -0.24
C ASN A 77 -6.13 15.27 0.71
N ALA A 78 -7.08 16.06 0.22
CA ALA A 78 -8.24 16.51 0.98
C ALA A 78 -9.12 15.33 1.46
N SER A 79 -9.28 14.31 0.62
CA SER A 79 -10.01 13.09 0.98
C SER A 79 -9.31 12.29 2.07
N MET A 80 -7.97 12.22 2.04
CA MET A 80 -7.18 11.59 3.11
C MET A 80 -7.37 12.30 4.44
N ASP A 81 -7.23 13.63 4.46
CA ASP A 81 -7.46 14.45 5.66
C ASP A 81 -8.89 14.28 6.19
N LYS A 82 -9.87 14.32 5.29
CA LYS A 82 -11.29 14.12 5.64
C LYS A 82 -11.52 12.73 6.26
N TYR A 83 -10.99 11.66 5.69
CA TYR A 83 -11.19 10.30 6.20
C TYR A 83 -10.55 10.10 7.57
N LEU A 84 -9.41 10.74 7.83
CA LEU A 84 -8.79 10.78 9.16
C LEU A 84 -9.68 11.52 10.17
N ALA A 85 -10.19 12.70 9.80
CA ALA A 85 -11.04 13.51 10.66
C ALA A 85 -12.39 12.84 10.95
N ASP A 86 -12.99 12.18 9.96
CA ASP A 86 -14.30 11.53 10.08
C ASP A 86 -14.24 10.16 10.80
N GLY A 87 -13.03 9.68 11.16
CA GLY A 87 -12.88 8.40 11.85
C GLY A 87 -13.22 7.19 10.98
N VAL A 88 -12.98 7.30 9.67
CA VAL A 88 -13.16 6.20 8.69
C VAL A 88 -12.23 5.03 8.98
N PHE A 89 -11.16 5.27 9.72
CA PHE A 89 -10.13 4.29 10.03
C PHE A 89 -10.13 3.88 11.51
N GLN A 90 -9.81 2.62 11.74
CA GLN A 90 -9.27 2.13 13.00
C GLN A 90 -7.74 2.18 12.93
N VAL A 91 -7.10 2.72 13.96
CA VAL A 91 -5.64 2.79 14.07
C VAL A 91 -5.13 1.62 14.90
N LEU A 92 -4.17 0.88 14.37
CA LEU A 92 -3.40 -0.13 15.08
C LEU A 92 -1.96 0.39 15.21
N PRO A 93 -1.57 0.93 16.38
CA PRO A 93 -0.26 1.53 16.55
C PRO A 93 0.85 0.48 16.61
N GLU A 94 2.03 0.86 16.14
CA GLU A 94 3.27 0.04 16.20
C GLU A 94 3.06 -1.42 15.79
N SER A 95 2.35 -1.65 14.68
CA SER A 95 1.90 -2.97 14.24
C SER A 95 2.57 -3.42 12.94
N LEU A 96 2.60 -4.72 12.73
CA LEU A 96 2.89 -5.37 11.46
C LEU A 96 1.62 -6.08 10.97
N VAL A 97 1.38 -6.07 9.65
CA VAL A 97 0.28 -6.84 9.05
C VAL A 97 0.84 -8.07 8.39
N TYR A 98 0.36 -9.24 8.81
CA TYR A 98 0.58 -10.48 8.09
C TYR A 98 -0.43 -10.60 6.96
N ILE A 99 0.05 -10.87 5.75
CA ILE A 99 -0.78 -11.05 4.56
C ILE A 99 -0.72 -12.50 4.11
N GLU A 100 -1.90 -13.02 3.82
CA GLU A 100 -2.09 -14.29 3.14
C GLU A 100 -2.93 -14.04 1.89
N ARG A 101 -2.34 -14.27 0.71
CA ARG A 101 -2.99 -14.04 -0.57
C ARG A 101 -3.03 -15.32 -1.39
N GLN A 102 -4.20 -15.88 -1.55
CA GLN A 102 -4.43 -17.00 -2.47
C GLN A 102 -4.46 -16.50 -3.92
N GLN A 103 -3.71 -17.16 -4.78
CA GLN A 103 -3.69 -16.92 -6.22
C GLN A 103 -4.69 -17.84 -6.94
N SER A 104 -5.01 -17.51 -8.20
CA SER A 104 -5.97 -18.28 -9.02
C SER A 104 -5.51 -19.73 -9.27
N ASP A 105 -4.22 -20.01 -9.20
CA ASP A 105 -3.63 -21.35 -9.35
C ASP A 105 -3.56 -22.13 -8.02
N GLY A 106 -4.15 -21.59 -6.96
CA GLY A 106 -4.20 -22.19 -5.63
C GLY A 106 -2.98 -21.97 -4.76
N ARG A 107 -1.91 -21.37 -5.27
CA ARG A 107 -0.74 -21.00 -4.45
C ARG A 107 -1.08 -19.88 -3.49
N ILE A 108 -0.50 -19.92 -2.30
CA ILE A 108 -0.67 -18.90 -1.28
C ILE A 108 0.64 -18.12 -1.16
N ARG A 109 0.55 -16.80 -1.27
CA ARG A 109 1.66 -15.89 -0.99
C ARG A 109 1.49 -15.35 0.42
N HIS A 110 2.55 -15.49 1.20
CA HIS A 110 2.65 -14.94 2.55
C HIS A 110 3.53 -13.69 2.54
N GLY A 111 3.24 -12.72 3.39
CA GLY A 111 4.02 -11.50 3.47
C GLY A 111 3.79 -10.73 4.77
N LEU A 112 4.63 -9.73 4.99
CA LEU A 112 4.51 -8.76 6.08
C LEU A 112 4.44 -7.35 5.51
N ILE A 113 3.55 -6.52 6.04
CA ILE A 113 3.54 -5.09 5.80
C ILE A 113 4.11 -4.40 7.03
N GLY A 114 5.00 -3.44 6.78
CA GLY A 114 5.60 -2.56 7.77
C GLY A 114 6.30 -1.41 7.09
N MET A 115 7.09 -0.66 7.83
CA MET A 115 7.93 0.43 7.32
C MET A 115 9.32 -0.05 6.97
N VAL A 116 9.91 0.55 5.92
CA VAL A 116 11.28 0.32 5.48
C VAL A 116 12.11 1.55 5.78
N ASP A 117 13.30 1.35 6.33
CA ASP A 117 14.29 2.41 6.50
C ASP A 117 14.92 2.75 5.15
N LEU A 118 14.65 3.95 4.66
CA LEU A 118 15.18 4.40 3.38
C LEU A 118 16.69 4.68 3.44
N ASP A 119 17.26 4.91 4.62
CA ASP A 119 18.72 5.05 4.78
C ASP A 119 19.44 3.70 4.66
N ALA A 120 18.73 2.59 4.87
CA ALA A 120 19.24 1.23 4.65
C ALA A 120 19.11 0.75 3.20
N TYR A 121 18.49 1.55 2.33
CA TYR A 121 18.26 1.24 0.91
C TYR A 121 19.32 1.85 0.01
N ASP A 122 19.82 1.06 -0.92
CA ASP A 122 20.71 1.54 -2.00
C ASP A 122 20.33 0.86 -3.32
N PHE A 123 20.09 1.66 -4.36
CA PHE A 123 19.76 1.19 -5.69
C PHE A 123 21.01 1.00 -6.61
N THR A 124 22.22 1.27 -6.09
CA THR A 124 23.45 1.09 -6.86
C THR A 124 23.67 -0.40 -7.14
N PRO A 125 23.82 -0.81 -8.41
CA PRO A 125 24.12 -2.19 -8.75
C PRO A 125 25.37 -2.71 -8.03
N GLY A 126 25.26 -3.89 -7.38
CA GLY A 126 26.35 -4.49 -6.62
C GLY A 126 26.59 -3.89 -5.23
N SER A 127 25.73 -2.98 -4.79
CA SER A 127 25.74 -2.47 -3.41
C SER A 127 25.65 -3.60 -2.39
N GLY A 128 26.36 -3.44 -1.26
CA GLY A 128 26.28 -4.30 -0.07
C GLY A 128 25.16 -3.90 0.89
N ALA A 129 24.27 -2.96 0.52
CA ALA A 129 23.17 -2.52 1.35
C ALA A 129 22.21 -3.66 1.69
N LEU A 130 21.60 -3.56 2.88
CA LEU A 130 20.62 -4.55 3.36
C LEU A 130 19.38 -4.59 2.46
N ILE A 131 18.91 -3.43 1.99
CA ILE A 131 17.77 -3.28 1.10
C ILE A 131 18.27 -2.77 -0.26
N ARG A 132 17.94 -3.51 -1.32
CA ARG A 132 18.45 -3.25 -2.66
C ARG A 132 17.33 -3.21 -3.69
N ALA A 133 17.53 -2.43 -4.77
CA ALA A 133 16.63 -2.45 -5.92
C ALA A 133 16.71 -3.79 -6.65
N THR A 134 15.58 -4.33 -7.08
CA THR A 134 15.49 -5.51 -7.96
C THR A 134 15.46 -5.12 -9.44
N GLU A 135 15.01 -3.88 -9.73
CA GLU A 135 14.84 -3.38 -11.10
C GLU A 135 14.97 -1.86 -11.15
N GLY A 136 15.16 -1.32 -12.34
CA GLY A 136 15.05 0.12 -12.60
C GLY A 136 13.60 0.56 -12.73
N THR A 137 13.32 1.79 -12.33
CA THR A 137 11.98 2.37 -12.46
C THR A 137 11.81 3.18 -13.74
N VAL A 138 10.57 3.35 -14.19
CA VAL A 138 10.23 4.23 -15.31
C VAL A 138 10.21 5.68 -14.80
N LEU A 139 11.21 6.48 -15.19
CA LEU A 139 11.47 7.80 -14.65
C LEU A 139 10.28 8.76 -14.85
N ASP A 140 9.59 8.70 -15.98
CA ASP A 140 8.44 9.58 -16.29
C ASP A 140 7.24 9.39 -15.34
N ARG A 141 7.19 8.24 -14.65
CA ARG A 141 6.12 7.93 -13.70
C ARG A 141 6.38 8.47 -12.30
N ILE A 142 7.63 8.87 -11.99
CA ILE A 142 8.00 9.33 -10.65
C ILE A 142 7.38 10.68 -10.31
N PRO A 143 7.49 11.76 -11.15
CA PRO A 143 7.05 13.08 -10.75
C PRO A 143 5.57 13.18 -10.34
N PRO A 144 4.59 12.64 -11.11
CA PRO A 144 3.18 12.73 -10.73
C PRO A 144 2.88 11.94 -9.46
N ARG A 145 3.49 10.76 -9.28
CA ARG A 145 3.32 9.95 -8.06
C ARG A 145 3.95 10.62 -6.83
N ALA A 146 5.13 11.22 -6.99
CA ALA A 146 5.77 11.99 -5.92
C ALA A 146 4.94 13.20 -5.50
N ARG A 147 4.23 13.85 -6.44
CA ARG A 147 3.33 14.98 -6.11
C ARG A 147 2.16 14.55 -5.23
N VAL A 148 1.52 13.39 -5.53
CA VAL A 148 0.46 12.86 -4.67
C VAL A 148 0.97 12.68 -3.24
N ARG A 149 2.15 12.06 -3.09
CA ARG A 149 2.71 11.69 -1.79
C ARG A 149 3.29 12.85 -0.98
N ARG A 150 3.69 13.94 -1.64
CA ARG A 150 4.37 15.06 -0.97
C ARG A 150 3.58 15.63 0.20
N ASN A 151 2.27 15.70 0.09
CA ASN A 151 1.37 16.26 1.10
C ASN A 151 0.38 15.20 1.62
N ALA A 152 0.57 13.94 1.27
CA ALA A 152 -0.33 12.87 1.69
C ALA A 152 -0.10 12.51 3.16
N PRO A 153 -1.12 12.58 4.03
CA PRO A 153 -1.01 12.17 5.43
C PRO A 153 -1.06 10.65 5.59
N ILE A 154 -1.41 9.91 4.54
CA ILE A 154 -1.56 8.45 4.52
C ILE A 154 -0.73 7.86 3.39
N GLU A 155 -0.02 6.76 3.64
CA GLU A 155 0.65 5.97 2.62
C GLU A 155 -0.23 4.76 2.25
N LEU A 156 -0.63 4.65 0.98
CA LEU A 156 -1.46 3.54 0.50
C LEU A 156 -0.70 2.51 -0.35
N PRO A 157 0.06 2.92 -1.38
CA PRO A 157 0.69 1.96 -2.27
C PRO A 157 1.86 1.28 -1.56
N HIS A 158 1.76 -0.03 -1.40
CA HIS A 158 2.84 -0.82 -0.81
C HIS A 158 3.85 -1.21 -1.88
N VAL A 159 5.14 -1.08 -1.54
CA VAL A 159 6.23 -1.63 -2.33
C VAL A 159 6.40 -3.10 -1.95
N MET A 160 6.47 -3.98 -2.95
CA MET A 160 6.74 -5.39 -2.72
C MET A 160 8.25 -5.62 -2.68
N LEU A 161 8.75 -6.10 -1.56
CA LEU A 161 10.13 -6.55 -1.37
C LEU A 161 10.17 -8.07 -1.35
N LEU A 162 11.24 -8.64 -1.87
CA LEU A 162 11.56 -10.05 -1.72
C LEU A 162 12.56 -10.21 -0.58
N ILE A 163 12.32 -11.18 0.27
CA ILE A 163 13.22 -11.54 1.35
C ILE A 163 14.11 -12.71 0.92
N ASP A 164 15.41 -12.61 1.18
CA ASP A 164 16.35 -13.70 1.02
C ASP A 164 16.40 -14.51 2.33
N ASP A 165 15.54 -15.49 2.45
CA ASP A 165 15.37 -16.35 3.64
C ASP A 165 15.19 -17.82 3.21
N PRO A 166 16.27 -18.49 2.74
CA PRO A 166 16.20 -19.89 2.31
C PRO A 166 15.81 -20.86 3.43
N GLU A 167 16.08 -20.51 4.68
CA GLU A 167 15.77 -21.30 5.87
C GLU A 167 14.32 -21.14 6.33
N LYS A 168 13.55 -20.21 5.72
CA LYS A 168 12.13 -19.93 6.03
C LYS A 168 11.89 -19.61 7.50
N THR A 169 12.73 -18.76 8.06
CA THR A 169 12.75 -18.44 9.50
C THR A 169 11.99 -17.16 9.86
N VAL A 170 11.59 -16.36 8.87
CA VAL A 170 10.99 -15.04 9.09
C VAL A 170 9.47 -15.08 8.92
N ILE A 171 8.97 -15.43 7.73
CA ILE A 171 7.54 -15.34 7.40
C ILE A 171 6.80 -16.62 7.78
N GLU A 172 7.35 -17.78 7.46
CA GLU A 172 6.70 -19.05 7.67
C GLU A 172 6.33 -19.38 9.13
N PRO A 173 7.14 -19.04 10.15
CA PRO A 173 6.73 -19.22 11.55
C PRO A 173 5.49 -18.44 11.94
N LEU A 174 5.21 -17.32 11.26
CA LEU A 174 4.05 -16.48 11.54
C LEU A 174 2.74 -17.11 11.05
N THR A 175 2.81 -18.01 10.08
CA THR A 175 1.63 -18.74 9.58
C THR A 175 0.91 -19.48 10.72
N ALA A 176 1.65 -20.12 11.62
CA ALA A 176 1.08 -20.83 12.75
C ALA A 176 0.41 -19.90 13.78
N VAL A 177 0.91 -18.68 13.92
CA VAL A 177 0.39 -17.67 14.87
C VAL A 177 -0.83 -16.95 14.30
N SER A 178 -0.89 -16.71 13.00
CA SER A 178 -2.00 -15.98 12.36
C SER A 178 -3.35 -16.66 12.52
N TYR A 179 -3.38 -18.00 12.52
CA TYR A 179 -4.61 -18.78 12.72
C TYR A 179 -5.15 -18.75 14.15
N THR A 180 -4.36 -18.27 15.13
CA THR A 180 -4.79 -18.17 16.53
C THR A 180 -5.50 -16.86 16.87
N HIS A 181 -5.46 -15.86 15.99
CA HIS A 181 -5.98 -14.49 16.25
C HIS A 181 -7.01 -13.99 15.23
N LEU A 182 -7.34 -14.76 14.20
CA LEU A 182 -8.36 -14.40 13.22
C LEU A 182 -9.71 -15.04 13.59
N THR A 183 -10.45 -14.36 14.46
CA THR A 183 -11.91 -14.37 14.40
C THR A 183 -12.35 -13.05 13.78
N LEU A 184 -12.39 -12.99 12.44
CA LEU A 184 -13.22 -12.01 11.76
C LEU A 184 -14.65 -12.58 11.71
N PRO A 185 -15.66 -11.76 12.11
CA PRO A 185 -17.05 -12.16 12.03
C PRO A 185 -17.52 -12.33 10.60
#